data_586f17070e56b8c6ff9c41f52f41685b
#
_entry.id   586f17070e56b8c6ff9c41f52f41685b
#
_cell.length_a   1.000
_cell.length_b   1.000
_cell.length_c   1.000
_cell.angle_alpha   90.00
_cell.angle_beta   90.00
_cell.angle_gamma   90.00
#
_symmetry.space_group_name_H-M   'P 1'
#
loop_
_entity.id
_entity.type
_entity.pdbx_description
1 polymer ?
#
loop_
_entity_poly.entity_id
_entity_poly.type
_entity_poly.pdbx_seq_one_letter_code
_entity_poly.pdbx_strand_id
1 'polypeptide(L)' 'MLRIERDEYVNRTLRINKKLVDRMEKVCDAKNISLNKLMVICVEYALDNLEEDDQQE' A
#
# COMPACT_ATOMS: atom_id res chain seq x y z
N MET A 1 -9.69 26.49 1.40
CA MET A 1 -9.50 25.99 1.52
C MET A 1 -9.43 25.18 1.45
N LEU A 2 -9.21 25.00 1.26
CA LEU A 2 -9.15 24.34 1.20
C LEU A 2 -9.11 23.31 1.30
N ARG A 3 -8.95 22.74 1.23
CA ARG A 3 -8.95 21.76 1.24
C ARG A 3 -9.05 21.05 1.75
N ILE A 4 -9.07 20.84 1.76
CA ILE A 4 -9.34 20.20 2.15
C ILE A 4 -9.30 18.95 2.36
N GLU A 5 -9.24 18.35 1.88
CA GLU A 5 -9.10 17.18 2.05
C GLU A 5 -7.91 16.79 2.09
N ARG A 6 -7.18 17.03 2.85
CA ARG A 6 -5.99 16.56 2.89
C ARG A 6 -5.94 15.37 3.67
N ASP A 7 -5.24 14.35 3.23
CA ASP A 7 -5.09 13.12 3.94
C ASP A 7 -4.20 13.31 5.11
N GLU A 8 -4.49 12.61 6.17
CA GLU A 8 -3.61 12.61 7.31
C GLU A 8 -2.77 11.36 7.24
N TYR A 9 -1.50 11.47 7.59
CA TYR A 9 -0.61 10.33 7.52
C TYR A 9 -0.22 9.88 8.91
N VAL A 10 -0.19 8.58 9.10
CA VAL A 10 0.12 7.99 10.37
C VAL A 10 1.25 7.00 10.19
N ASN A 11 2.22 7.01 11.09
CA ASN A 11 3.31 6.09 11.00
C ASN A 11 2.93 4.78 11.65
N ARG A 12 3.20 3.69 10.95
CA ARG A 12 2.98 2.36 11.49
C ARG A 12 4.18 1.51 11.15
N THR A 13 4.54 0.63 12.06
CA THR A 13 5.64 -0.27 11.83
C THR A 13 5.11 -1.63 11.45
N LEU A 14 5.62 -2.18 10.36
CA LEU A 14 5.18 -3.46 9.87
C LEU A 14 6.35 -4.40 9.75
N ARG A 15 6.08 -5.65 9.96
CA ARG A 15 7.10 -6.67 9.76
C ARG A 15 6.70 -7.42 8.52
N ILE A 16 7.51 -7.39 7.50
CA ILE A 16 7.19 -7.98 6.22
C ILE A 16 8.26 -8.97 5.83
N ASN A 17 7.84 -10.07 5.26
CA ASN A 17 8.75 -11.11 4.83
C ASN A 17 9.76 -10.52 3.86
N LYS A 18 11.03 -10.88 4.05
CA LYS A 18 12.08 -10.31 3.24
C LYS A 18 11.92 -10.64 1.76
N LYS A 19 11.48 -11.83 1.45
CA LYS A 19 11.30 -12.19 0.05
C LYS A 19 10.24 -11.32 -0.60
N LEU A 20 9.22 -10.98 0.16
CA LEU A 20 8.17 -10.13 -0.37
C LEU A 20 8.69 -8.73 -0.62
N VAL A 21 9.52 -8.24 0.32
CA VAL A 21 10.10 -6.92 0.16
C VAL A 21 10.98 -6.89 -1.08
N ASP A 22 11.74 -7.95 -1.31
CA ASP A 22 12.60 -8.00 -2.49
C ASP A 22 11.78 -7.93 -3.77
N ARG A 23 10.64 -8.61 -3.80
CA ARG A 23 9.78 -8.55 -4.98
C ARG A 23 9.22 -7.16 -5.17
N MET A 24 8.88 -6.49 -4.07
CA MET A 24 8.34 -5.15 -4.15
C MET A 24 9.39 -4.19 -4.69
N GLU A 25 10.62 -4.37 -4.25
CA GLU A 25 11.68 -3.48 -4.72
C GLU A 25 11.92 -3.65 -6.21
N LYS A 26 11.79 -4.85 -6.70
CA LYS A 26 11.96 -5.07 -8.13
C LYS A 26 10.87 -4.35 -8.92
N VAL A 27 9.66 -4.39 -8.40
CA VAL A 27 8.57 -3.70 -9.06
C VAL A 27 8.79 -2.20 -9.03
N CYS A 28 9.27 -1.70 -7.89
CA CYS A 28 9.54 -0.28 -7.78
C CYS A 28 10.57 0.17 -8.80
N ASP A 29 11.62 -0.63 -8.97
CA ASP A 29 12.64 -0.28 -9.93
C ASP A 29 12.09 -0.32 -11.34
N ALA A 30 11.29 -1.30 -11.64
CA ALA A 30 10.75 -1.43 -12.98
C ALA A 30 9.79 -0.30 -13.32
N LYS A 31 9.04 0.16 -12.33
CA LYS A 31 8.08 1.19 -12.58
C LYS A 31 8.53 2.57 -12.14
N ASN A 32 9.71 2.63 -11.58
CA ASN A 32 10.30 3.89 -11.17
C ASN A 32 9.42 4.63 -10.17
N ILE A 33 8.98 3.91 -9.16
CA ILE A 33 8.19 4.51 -8.09
C ILE A 33 8.83 4.15 -6.76
N SER A 34 8.46 4.87 -5.72
CA SER A 34 9.03 4.62 -4.41
C SER A 34 8.36 3.41 -3.77
N LEU A 35 9.04 2.83 -2.81
CA LEU A 35 8.49 1.69 -2.10
C LEU A 35 7.24 2.11 -1.35
N ASN A 36 7.25 3.28 -0.76
CA ASN A 36 6.09 3.74 -0.02
C ASN A 36 4.88 3.88 -0.95
N LYS A 37 5.10 4.40 -2.15
CA LYS A 37 4.00 4.54 -3.07
C LYS A 37 3.46 3.17 -3.48
N LEU A 38 4.34 2.21 -3.71
CA LEU A 38 3.90 0.88 -4.07
C LEU A 38 3.10 0.27 -2.93
N MET A 39 3.54 0.46 -1.69
CA MET A 39 2.83 -0.06 -0.55
C MET A 39 1.42 0.49 -0.49
N VAL A 40 1.27 1.78 -0.70
CA VAL A 40 -0.06 2.38 -0.64
C VAL A 40 -0.96 1.82 -1.72
N ILE A 41 -0.44 1.68 -2.92
CA ILE A 41 -1.23 1.14 -4.02
C ILE A 41 -1.66 -0.29 -3.71
N CYS A 42 -0.73 -1.10 -3.22
CA CYS A 42 -1.05 -2.49 -2.94
C CYS A 42 -2.06 -2.62 -1.82
N VAL A 43 -1.91 -1.81 -0.79
CA VAL A 43 -2.82 -1.87 0.33
C VAL A 43 -4.21 -1.45 -0.10
N GLU A 44 -4.30 -0.40 -0.90
CA GLU A 44 -5.60 0.05 -1.36
C GLU A 44 -6.26 -0.99 -2.23
N TYR A 45 -5.48 -1.61 -3.10
CA TYR A 45 -6.02 -2.64 -3.96
C TYR A 45 -6.52 -3.82 -3.13
N ALA A 46 -5.73 -4.23 -2.16
CA ALA A 46 -6.10 -5.36 -1.33
C ALA A 46 -7.35 -5.06 -0.50
N LEU A 47 -7.43 -3.86 0.03
CA LEU A 47 -8.59 -3.51 0.83
C LEU A 47 -9.85 -3.50 -0.01
N ASP A 48 -9.76 -2.97 -1.22
CA ASP A 48 -10.92 -2.96 -2.08
C ASP A 48 -11.40 -4.37 -2.36
N ASN A 49 -10.49 -5.28 -2.59
CA ASN A 49 -10.87 -6.65 -2.87
C ASN A 49 -11.36 -7.37 -1.64
N LEU A 50 -10.77 -7.10 -0.50
CA LEU A 50 -11.20 -7.76 0.71
C LEU A 50 -12.55 -7.26 1.16
N GLU A 51 -12.82 -5.99 0.95
CA GLU A 51 -14.10 -5.47 1.36
C GLU A 51 -15.21 -6.07 0.54
N GLU A 52 -14.93 -6.38 -0.70
CA GLU A 52 -15.94 -7.01 -1.50
C GLU A 52 -16.22 -8.40 -1.04
N ASP A 53 -15.20 -9.11 -0.56
CA ASP A 53 -15.39 -10.44 -0.10
C ASP A 53 -15.70 -10.49 1.31
N ASP A 54 -15.69 -9.37 1.99
CA ASP A 54 -15.65 -9.35 3.34
C ASP A 54 -16.75 -9.86 4.02
N GLN A 55 -17.73 -10.01 3.35
CA GLN A 55 -18.76 -10.51 4.01
C GLN A 55 -18.49 -11.71 4.59
N GLN A 56 -17.55 -12.33 4.18
CA GLN A 56 -17.29 -13.45 4.76
C GLN A 56 -16.70 -13.34 5.92
N GLU A 57 -16.40 -12.65 6.37
CA GLU A 57 -15.78 -12.64 7.49
C GLU A 57 -16.16 -12.44 8.26
#